data_9f64752c58e771e05efb3fe9bbe0e1d2
#
_entry.id   9f64752c58e771e05efb3fe9bbe0e1d2
#
_cell.length_a   1.000
_cell.length_b   1.000
_cell.length_c   1.000
_cell.angle_alpha   90.00
_cell.angle_beta   90.00
_cell.angle_gamma   90.00
#
_symmetry.space_group_name_H-M   'P 1'
#
loop_
_entity.id
_entity.type
_entity.pdbx_description
1 polymer ?
#
loop_
_entity_poly.entity_id
_entity_poly.type
_entity_poly.pdbx_seq_one_letter_code
_entity_poly.pdbx_strand_id
1 'polypeptide(L)'
;MNSLLFSLVLLGVFSLLNMYISKRLISRLSISSKYKNYFRKFLYLNLFGIFLYALGRYYLEFPNWLYFLFSLPVGVLFLLFCTAILYDVFHLLLSFTPVQEERRKFFKRSLDIGAVATAVALTARSIYEARTVILEDKEIKIKNLDHQYKILQLSDIHIGGLIDADFIQGIVQRVNACKPDLVVITGDLHKQGSRYTRRI
;
A
#
# COMPACT_ATOMS: atom_id res chain seq x y z
N MET A 1 3.41 -0.76 23.48
CA MET A 1 4.65 -1.20 22.81
C MET A 1 5.52 0.03 22.59
N ASN A 2 6.76 0.01 23.04
CA ASN A 2 7.64 1.19 22.93
C ASN A 2 7.83 1.53 21.44
N SER A 3 7.69 2.81 21.09
CA SER A 3 7.85 3.30 19.70
C SER A 3 9.18 2.89 19.08
N LEU A 4 10.23 2.84 19.86
CA LEU A 4 11.56 2.41 19.45
C LEU A 4 11.58 0.92 19.07
N LEU A 5 10.99 0.05 19.90
CA LEU A 5 10.90 -1.38 19.61
C LEU A 5 10.10 -1.63 18.31
N PHE A 6 8.97 -0.94 18.13
CA PHE A 6 8.18 -1.05 16.91
C PHE A 6 8.99 -0.62 15.67
N SER A 7 9.71 0.50 15.75
CA SER A 7 10.54 0.99 14.65
C SER A 7 11.66 0.01 14.29
N LEU A 8 12.31 -0.59 15.28
CA LEU A 8 13.36 -1.59 15.07
C LEU A 8 12.80 -2.86 14.42
N VAL A 9 11.66 -3.37 14.90
CA VAL A 9 10.99 -4.53 14.31
C VAL A 9 10.57 -4.24 12.88
N LEU A 10 9.97 -3.07 12.62
CA LEU A 10 9.58 -2.66 11.27
C LEU A 10 10.78 -2.66 10.32
N LEU A 11 11.87 -2.00 10.70
CA LEU A 11 13.08 -1.95 9.88
C LEU A 11 13.71 -3.34 9.69
N GLY A 12 13.71 -4.18 10.72
CA GLY A 12 14.20 -5.55 10.65
C GLY A 12 13.40 -6.38 9.63
N VAL A 13 12.07 -6.35 9.72
CA VAL A 13 11.19 -7.06 8.78
C VAL A 13 11.42 -6.58 7.36
N PHE A 14 11.39 -5.27 7.10
CA PHE A 14 11.59 -4.75 5.75
C PHE A 14 13.00 -4.95 5.21
N SER A 15 14.02 -5.03 6.08
CA SER A 15 15.36 -5.42 5.68
C SER A 15 15.42 -6.88 5.21
N LEU A 16 14.72 -7.79 5.90
CA LEU A 16 14.59 -9.19 5.47
C LEU A 16 13.85 -9.33 4.15
N LEU A 17 12.74 -8.59 3.97
CA LEU A 17 12.02 -8.54 2.70
C LEU A 17 12.90 -8.03 1.56
N ASN A 18 13.66 -6.96 1.79
CA ASN A 18 14.62 -6.40 0.83
C ASN A 18 15.67 -7.43 0.41
N MET A 19 16.24 -8.14 1.38
CA MET A 19 17.21 -9.20 1.11
C MET A 19 16.59 -10.35 0.30
N TYR A 20 15.38 -10.77 0.64
CA TYR A 20 14.66 -11.80 -0.10
C TYR A 20 14.41 -11.38 -1.55
N ILE A 21 13.85 -10.17 -1.78
CA ILE A 21 13.61 -9.63 -3.13
C ILE A 21 14.91 -9.58 -3.93
N SER A 22 15.98 -9.06 -3.33
CA SER A 22 17.29 -8.96 -4.00
C SER A 22 17.84 -10.32 -4.41
N LYS A 23 17.76 -11.32 -3.53
CA LYS A 23 18.32 -12.67 -3.78
C LYS A 23 17.41 -13.51 -4.69
N ARG A 24 16.10 -13.44 -4.52
CA ARG A 24 15.17 -14.34 -5.19
C ARG A 24 14.63 -13.77 -6.49
N LEU A 25 14.26 -12.51 -6.52
CA LEU A 25 13.74 -11.85 -7.74
C LEU A 25 14.89 -11.26 -8.57
N ILE A 26 15.60 -10.23 -8.06
CA ILE A 26 16.54 -9.44 -8.87
C ILE A 26 17.72 -10.29 -9.40
N SER A 27 18.29 -11.16 -8.56
CA SER A 27 19.44 -11.98 -8.99
C SER A 27 19.08 -12.95 -10.11
N ARG A 28 17.83 -13.42 -10.17
CA ARG A 28 17.34 -14.39 -11.15
C ARG A 28 16.81 -13.76 -12.45
N LEU A 29 16.47 -12.47 -12.46
CA LEU A 29 16.01 -11.78 -13.67
C LEU A 29 17.04 -11.92 -14.79
N SER A 30 16.58 -12.16 -16.02
CA SER A 30 17.39 -12.30 -17.22
C SER A 30 17.78 -10.95 -17.84
N ILE A 31 18.23 -10.00 -16.98
CA ILE A 31 18.63 -8.64 -17.36
C ILE A 31 20.13 -8.43 -17.10
N SER A 32 20.71 -7.40 -17.71
CA SER A 32 22.14 -7.10 -17.53
C SER A 32 22.47 -6.71 -16.08
N SER A 33 23.72 -6.94 -15.68
CA SER A 33 24.22 -6.62 -14.32
C SER A 33 24.03 -5.14 -13.96
N LYS A 34 24.12 -4.25 -14.95
CA LYS A 34 23.87 -2.81 -14.77
C LYS A 34 22.47 -2.54 -14.24
N TYR A 35 21.44 -3.13 -14.87
CA TYR A 35 20.07 -2.96 -14.43
C TYR A 35 19.80 -3.64 -13.07
N LYS A 36 20.39 -4.80 -12.80
CA LYS A 36 20.31 -5.43 -11.47
C LYS A 36 20.85 -4.50 -10.38
N ASN A 37 21.94 -3.80 -10.63
CA ASN A 37 22.50 -2.85 -9.68
C ASN A 37 21.59 -1.63 -9.47
N TYR A 38 20.92 -1.12 -10.52
CA TYR A 38 19.93 -0.06 -10.36
C TYR A 38 18.74 -0.52 -9.51
N PHE A 39 18.22 -1.72 -9.73
CA PHE A 39 17.16 -2.29 -8.90
C PHE A 39 17.59 -2.46 -7.45
N ARG A 40 18.81 -2.91 -7.18
CA ARG A 40 19.32 -2.98 -5.80
C ARG A 40 19.43 -1.60 -5.15
N LYS A 41 19.93 -0.60 -5.87
CA LYS A 41 19.97 0.79 -5.38
C LYS A 41 18.56 1.31 -5.07
N PHE A 42 17.60 1.02 -5.93
CA PHE A 42 16.19 1.35 -5.70
C PHE A 42 15.64 0.68 -4.43
N LEU A 43 15.96 -0.60 -4.18
CA LEU A 43 15.59 -1.28 -2.94
C LEU A 43 16.20 -0.62 -1.70
N TYR A 44 17.47 -0.22 -1.74
CA TYR A 44 18.10 0.49 -0.63
C TYR A 44 17.48 1.88 -0.42
N LEU A 45 17.14 2.59 -1.49
CA LEU A 45 16.42 3.87 -1.40
C LEU A 45 15.05 3.69 -0.73
N ASN A 46 14.32 2.63 -1.08
CA ASN A 46 13.05 2.31 -0.43
C ASN A 46 13.24 1.99 1.06
N LEU A 47 14.25 1.22 1.42
CA LEU A 47 14.55 0.92 2.83
C LEU A 47 14.89 2.18 3.61
N PHE A 48 15.64 3.10 3.02
CA PHE A 48 15.91 4.42 3.59
C PHE A 48 14.63 5.25 3.76
N GLY A 49 13.72 5.20 2.79
CA GLY A 49 12.40 5.82 2.90
C GLY A 49 11.58 5.29 4.08
N ILE A 50 11.59 3.97 4.31
CA ILE A 50 10.92 3.36 5.48
C ILE A 50 11.55 3.82 6.79
N PHE A 51 12.87 3.98 6.83
CA PHE A 51 13.56 4.56 8.00
C PHE A 51 13.08 5.98 8.27
N LEU A 52 13.01 6.83 7.25
CA LEU A 52 12.49 8.20 7.37
C LEU A 52 11.00 8.21 7.76
N TYR A 53 10.20 7.29 7.23
CA TYR A 53 8.80 7.12 7.64
C TYR A 53 8.69 6.81 9.14
N ALA A 54 9.51 5.89 9.66
CA ALA A 54 9.51 5.55 11.08
C ALA A 54 9.94 6.75 11.94
N LEU A 55 10.94 7.52 11.51
CA LEU A 55 11.36 8.76 12.18
C LEU A 55 10.24 9.81 12.21
N GLY A 56 9.59 10.07 11.07
CA GLY A 56 8.50 11.03 10.98
C GLY A 56 7.27 10.62 11.80
N ARG A 57 7.05 9.30 11.97
CA ARG A 57 5.91 8.82 12.74
C ARG A 57 6.04 9.04 14.24
N TYR A 58 7.24 8.96 14.79
CA TYR A 58 7.47 8.89 16.23
C TYR A 58 8.36 9.99 16.80
N TYR A 59 9.25 10.56 15.99
CA TYR A 59 10.32 11.44 16.49
C TYR A 59 10.39 12.81 15.82
N LEU A 60 9.98 12.92 14.54
CA LEU A 60 10.08 14.14 13.75
C LEU A 60 8.71 14.57 13.24
N GLU A 61 8.54 15.87 13.02
CA GLU A 61 7.37 16.43 12.35
C GLU A 61 7.69 16.70 10.90
N PHE A 62 7.13 15.88 10.02
CA PHE A 62 7.19 16.13 8.59
C PHE A 62 5.90 16.76 8.08
N PRO A 63 5.98 17.63 7.06
CA PRO A 63 4.79 18.06 6.32
C PRO A 63 4.08 16.83 5.72
N ASN A 64 2.75 16.91 5.56
CA ASN A 64 1.92 15.77 5.12
C ASN A 64 2.38 15.15 3.80
N TRP A 65 2.79 15.98 2.82
CA TRP A 65 3.27 15.49 1.54
C TRP A 65 4.57 14.67 1.66
N LEU A 66 5.47 15.06 2.57
CA LEU A 66 6.73 14.37 2.81
C LEU A 66 6.49 13.06 3.57
N TYR A 67 5.58 13.09 4.55
CA TYR A 67 5.14 11.90 5.25
C TYR A 67 4.50 10.88 4.30
N PHE A 68 3.65 11.34 3.38
CA PHE A 68 3.09 10.50 2.31
C PHE A 68 4.19 9.89 1.44
N LEU A 69 5.15 10.70 0.98
CA LEU A 69 6.26 10.24 0.15
C LEU A 69 7.04 9.11 0.82
N PHE A 70 7.35 9.25 2.11
CA PHE A 70 8.09 8.24 2.88
C PHE A 70 7.25 7.02 3.27
N SER A 71 5.94 7.08 3.20
CA SER A 71 5.06 5.93 3.41
C SER A 71 4.97 5.00 2.20
N LEU A 72 5.13 5.52 0.98
CA LEU A 72 5.04 4.74 -0.26
C LEU A 72 6.00 3.53 -0.31
N PRO A 73 7.26 3.62 0.12
CA PRO A 73 8.19 2.50 0.17
C PRO A 73 7.68 1.27 0.91
N VAL A 74 6.84 1.44 1.95
CA VAL A 74 6.25 0.32 2.70
C VAL A 74 5.39 -0.55 1.77
N GLY A 75 4.49 0.08 1.02
CA GLY A 75 3.63 -0.62 0.05
C GLY A 75 4.42 -1.19 -1.13
N VAL A 76 5.37 -0.41 -1.67
CA VAL A 76 6.21 -0.85 -2.80
C VAL A 76 7.01 -2.11 -2.45
N LEU A 77 7.71 -2.13 -1.30
CA LEU A 77 8.48 -3.31 -0.89
C LEU A 77 7.59 -4.51 -0.60
N PHE A 78 6.41 -4.30 -0.01
CA PHE A 78 5.46 -5.38 0.22
C PHE A 78 4.97 -6.00 -1.11
N LEU A 79 4.58 -5.18 -2.09
CA LEU A 79 4.14 -5.65 -3.40
C LEU A 79 5.26 -6.36 -4.17
N LEU A 80 6.49 -5.84 -4.11
CA LEU A 80 7.66 -6.51 -4.68
C LEU A 80 7.96 -7.85 -4.01
N PHE A 81 7.74 -7.96 -2.70
CA PHE A 81 7.87 -9.22 -1.98
C PHE A 81 6.82 -10.24 -2.41
N CYS A 82 5.55 -9.85 -2.52
CA CYS A 82 4.49 -10.72 -3.05
C CYS A 82 4.82 -11.19 -4.48
N THR A 83 5.30 -10.26 -5.32
CA THR A 83 5.75 -10.59 -6.69
C THR A 83 6.92 -11.58 -6.67
N ALA A 84 7.88 -11.43 -5.74
CA ALA A 84 9.02 -12.33 -5.60
C ALA A 84 8.59 -13.75 -5.17
N ILE A 85 7.60 -13.86 -4.28
CA ILE A 85 7.03 -15.17 -3.90
C ILE A 85 6.35 -15.82 -5.10
N LEU A 86 5.50 -15.10 -5.81
CA LEU A 86 4.83 -15.61 -7.01
C LEU A 86 5.85 -16.06 -8.05
N TYR A 87 6.89 -15.28 -8.27
CA TYR A 87 7.99 -15.62 -9.16
C TYR A 87 8.67 -16.93 -8.74
N ASP A 88 8.96 -17.12 -7.44
CA ASP A 88 9.56 -18.34 -6.91
C ASP A 88 8.64 -19.57 -7.12
N VAL A 89 7.34 -19.43 -6.88
CA VAL A 89 6.34 -20.48 -7.11
C VAL A 89 6.30 -20.89 -8.59
N PHE A 90 6.19 -19.92 -9.50
CA PHE A 90 6.19 -20.20 -10.93
C PHE A 90 7.49 -20.83 -11.41
N HIS A 91 8.62 -20.35 -10.89
CA HIS A 91 9.91 -20.93 -11.23
C HIS A 91 10.02 -22.38 -10.74
N LEU A 92 9.47 -22.67 -9.56
CA LEU A 92 9.43 -24.03 -9.02
C LEU A 92 8.55 -24.94 -9.91
N LEU A 93 7.36 -24.48 -10.25
CA LEU A 93 6.45 -25.24 -11.15
C LEU A 93 7.09 -25.54 -12.51
N LEU A 94 7.78 -24.57 -13.10
CA LEU A 94 8.51 -24.77 -14.36
C LEU A 94 9.68 -25.74 -14.23
N SER A 95 10.23 -25.94 -13.03
CA SER A 95 11.33 -26.89 -12.82
C SER A 95 10.89 -28.36 -12.90
N PHE A 96 9.62 -28.62 -12.62
CA PHE A 96 9.02 -29.96 -12.72
C PHE A 96 8.50 -30.33 -14.11
N THR A 97 8.40 -29.35 -15.03
CA THR A 97 7.91 -29.59 -16.38
C THR A 97 9.06 -29.94 -17.33
N PRO A 98 8.99 -31.08 -18.07
CA PRO A 98 9.98 -31.45 -19.08
C PRO A 98 9.78 -30.58 -20.34
N VAL A 99 10.32 -29.36 -20.33
CA VAL A 99 10.20 -28.42 -21.44
C VAL A 99 11.58 -28.28 -22.12
N GLN A 100 11.58 -28.26 -23.46
CA GLN A 100 12.77 -28.01 -24.27
C GLN A 100 13.45 -26.68 -23.87
N GLU A 101 14.78 -26.61 -23.94
CA GLU A 101 15.57 -25.45 -23.44
C GLU A 101 15.14 -24.12 -24.04
N GLU A 102 14.83 -24.07 -25.32
CA GLU A 102 14.34 -22.87 -26.02
C GLU A 102 13.03 -22.34 -25.43
N ARG A 103 12.07 -23.25 -25.22
CA ARG A 103 10.78 -22.90 -24.59
C ARG A 103 10.97 -22.47 -23.15
N ARG A 104 11.88 -23.10 -22.40
CA ARG A 104 12.20 -22.71 -21.03
C ARG A 104 12.78 -21.29 -20.95
N LYS A 105 13.67 -20.90 -21.89
CA LYS A 105 14.20 -19.52 -21.98
C LYS A 105 13.09 -18.52 -22.29
N PHE A 106 12.18 -18.85 -23.20
CA PHE A 106 11.02 -18.01 -23.54
C PHE A 106 10.11 -17.82 -22.33
N PHE A 107 9.69 -18.88 -21.65
CA PHE A 107 8.84 -18.82 -20.46
C PHE A 107 9.49 -18.02 -19.34
N LYS A 108 10.79 -18.21 -19.09
CA LYS A 108 11.53 -17.43 -18.11
C LYS A 108 11.51 -15.96 -18.44
N ARG A 109 11.77 -15.57 -19.67
CA ARG A 109 11.77 -14.16 -20.10
C ARG A 109 10.38 -13.53 -19.99
N SER A 110 9.33 -14.26 -20.37
CA SER A 110 7.95 -13.81 -20.21
C SER A 110 7.59 -13.64 -18.73
N LEU A 111 8.02 -14.54 -17.86
CA LEU A 111 7.83 -14.45 -16.43
C LEU A 111 8.57 -13.23 -15.83
N ASP A 112 9.81 -12.98 -16.25
CA ASP A 112 10.59 -11.81 -15.80
C ASP A 112 9.87 -10.48 -16.14
N ILE A 113 9.39 -10.35 -17.38
CA ILE A 113 8.64 -9.17 -17.84
C ILE A 113 7.30 -9.07 -17.10
N GLY A 114 6.58 -10.18 -17.01
CA GLY A 114 5.30 -10.24 -16.32
C GLY A 114 5.40 -9.84 -14.85
N ALA A 115 6.42 -10.31 -14.13
CA ALA A 115 6.64 -9.97 -12.73
C ALA A 115 6.88 -8.47 -12.53
N VAL A 116 7.73 -7.86 -13.36
CA VAL A 116 8.00 -6.41 -13.28
C VAL A 116 6.75 -5.61 -13.64
N ALA A 117 6.06 -5.98 -14.73
CA ALA A 117 4.85 -5.30 -15.17
C ALA A 117 3.73 -5.37 -14.10
N THR A 118 3.54 -6.54 -13.49
CA THR A 118 2.56 -6.75 -12.43
C THR A 118 2.89 -5.90 -11.19
N ALA A 119 4.15 -5.87 -10.76
CA ALA A 119 4.57 -5.05 -9.63
C ALA A 119 4.29 -3.56 -9.87
N VAL A 120 4.62 -3.05 -11.07
CA VAL A 120 4.35 -1.64 -11.44
C VAL A 120 2.84 -1.37 -11.50
N ALA A 121 2.06 -2.24 -12.16
CA ALA A 121 0.61 -2.07 -12.28
C ALA A 121 -0.09 -2.09 -10.94
N LEU A 122 0.26 -3.05 -10.06
CA LEU A 122 -0.32 -3.12 -8.71
C LEU A 122 0.05 -1.91 -7.86
N THR A 123 1.29 -1.42 -7.95
CA THR A 123 1.71 -0.22 -7.23
C THR A 123 0.92 1.01 -7.71
N ALA A 124 0.81 1.22 -9.02
CA ALA A 124 0.05 2.33 -9.58
C ALA A 124 -1.43 2.27 -9.19
N ARG A 125 -2.05 1.08 -9.28
CA ARG A 125 -3.43 0.85 -8.89
C ARG A 125 -3.65 1.12 -7.39
N SER A 126 -2.78 0.64 -6.53
CA SER A 126 -2.88 0.85 -5.08
C SER A 126 -2.81 2.34 -4.70
N ILE A 127 -1.94 3.12 -5.37
CA ILE A 127 -1.84 4.57 -5.16
C ILE A 127 -3.14 5.27 -5.60
N TYR A 128 -3.72 4.84 -6.72
CA TYR A 128 -4.99 5.39 -7.23
C TYR A 128 -6.15 5.08 -6.29
N GLU A 129 -6.29 3.81 -5.87
CA GLU A 129 -7.38 3.35 -4.98
C GLU A 129 -7.28 4.00 -3.59
N ALA A 130 -6.08 4.21 -3.06
CA ALA A 130 -5.88 4.86 -1.76
C ALA A 130 -6.41 6.31 -1.69
N ARG A 131 -6.66 6.95 -2.84
CA ARG A 131 -7.21 8.32 -2.93
C ARG A 131 -8.63 8.37 -3.49
N THR A 132 -9.24 7.23 -3.76
CA THR A 132 -10.57 7.16 -4.36
C THR A 132 -11.60 6.81 -3.30
N VAL A 133 -12.54 7.73 -3.08
CA VAL A 133 -13.70 7.50 -2.21
C VAL A 133 -14.79 6.86 -3.06
N ILE A 134 -15.22 5.67 -2.68
CA ILE A 134 -16.30 4.93 -3.34
C ILE A 134 -17.60 5.19 -2.57
N LEU A 135 -18.65 5.51 -3.29
CA LEU A 135 -20.02 5.58 -2.76
C LEU A 135 -20.73 4.29 -3.13
N GLU A 136 -21.19 3.55 -2.13
CA GLU A 136 -22.02 2.36 -2.31
C GLU A 136 -23.43 2.63 -1.82
N ASP A 137 -24.44 2.40 -2.67
CA ASP A 137 -25.84 2.48 -2.28
C ASP A 137 -26.34 1.08 -1.92
N LYS A 138 -26.95 0.96 -0.72
CA LYS A 138 -27.58 -0.27 -0.24
C LYS A 138 -28.98 0.01 0.25
N GLU A 139 -29.96 -0.64 -0.35
CA GLU A 139 -31.35 -0.58 0.10
C GLU A 139 -31.61 -1.68 1.15
N ILE A 140 -32.08 -1.27 2.33
CA ILE A 140 -32.46 -2.18 3.42
C ILE A 140 -33.95 -2.03 3.68
N LYS A 141 -34.71 -3.10 3.45
CA LYS A 141 -36.16 -3.11 3.73
C LYS A 141 -36.41 -3.44 5.19
N ILE A 142 -36.99 -2.48 5.91
CA ILE A 142 -37.37 -2.63 7.32
C ILE A 142 -38.89 -2.69 7.38
N LYS A 143 -39.43 -3.77 8.04
CA LYS A 143 -40.86 -3.98 8.23
C LYS A 143 -41.42 -2.90 9.15
N ASN A 144 -42.56 -2.29 8.77
CA ASN A 144 -43.26 -1.23 9.52
C ASN A 144 -42.50 0.10 9.62
N LEU A 145 -41.64 0.40 8.67
CA LEU A 145 -41.05 1.71 8.55
C LEU A 145 -41.95 2.58 7.64
N ASP A 146 -42.52 3.67 8.20
CA ASP A 146 -43.49 4.50 7.51
C ASP A 146 -42.90 5.43 6.47
N HIS A 147 -41.58 5.72 6.56
CA HIS A 147 -40.87 6.63 5.65
C HIS A 147 -39.53 6.05 5.23
N GLN A 148 -39.04 6.49 4.06
CA GLN A 148 -37.68 6.21 3.64
C GLN A 148 -36.70 7.13 4.36
N TYR A 149 -35.70 6.55 5.00
CA TYR A 149 -34.58 7.29 5.60
C TYR A 149 -33.30 7.03 4.82
N LYS A 150 -32.61 8.09 4.48
CA LYS A 150 -31.30 8.04 3.84
C LYS A 150 -30.21 8.19 4.89
N ILE A 151 -29.59 7.10 5.27
CA ILE A 151 -28.48 7.07 6.24
C ILE A 151 -27.18 6.97 5.44
N LEU A 152 -26.27 7.92 5.65
CA LEU A 152 -24.95 7.88 5.05
C LEU A 152 -23.94 7.47 6.12
N GLN A 153 -23.25 6.35 5.87
CA GLN A 153 -22.23 5.84 6.76
C GLN A 153 -20.83 6.19 6.22
N LEU A 154 -20.03 6.83 7.04
CA LEU A 154 -18.60 7.01 6.81
C LEU A 154 -17.84 6.05 7.71
N SER A 155 -16.99 5.19 7.13
CA SER A 155 -16.17 4.27 7.91
C SER A 155 -14.68 4.49 7.68
N ASP A 156 -13.89 4.31 8.74
CA ASP A 156 -12.43 4.23 8.69
C ASP A 156 -11.74 5.40 7.97
N ILE A 157 -12.14 6.62 8.30
CA ILE A 157 -11.63 7.83 7.64
C ILE A 157 -10.14 8.05 7.91
N HIS A 158 -9.63 7.60 9.07
CA HIS A 158 -8.22 7.68 9.46
C HIS A 158 -7.59 9.07 9.28
N ILE A 159 -8.26 10.10 9.78
CA ILE A 159 -7.76 11.48 9.72
C ILE A 159 -6.36 11.55 10.35
N GLY A 160 -5.39 12.06 9.59
CA GLY A 160 -4.00 12.16 10.04
C GLY A 160 -3.04 12.44 8.89
N GLY A 161 -1.75 12.27 9.09
CA GLY A 161 -0.70 12.71 8.18
C GLY A 161 -0.78 12.33 6.70
N LEU A 162 -1.68 11.42 6.30
CA LEU A 162 -1.92 11.03 4.90
C LEU A 162 -3.21 11.62 4.32
N ILE A 163 -4.17 11.98 5.19
CA ILE A 163 -5.47 12.53 4.84
C ILE A 163 -5.50 13.96 5.35
N ASP A 164 -5.41 14.90 4.41
CA ASP A 164 -5.38 16.33 4.67
C ASP A 164 -6.78 16.95 4.75
N ALA A 165 -6.83 18.24 5.12
CA ALA A 165 -8.08 18.97 5.25
C ALA A 165 -8.85 19.05 3.93
N ASP A 166 -8.14 19.20 2.80
CA ASP A 166 -8.76 19.34 1.47
C ASP A 166 -9.46 18.04 1.07
N PHE A 167 -8.86 16.87 1.37
CA PHE A 167 -9.50 15.58 1.13
C PHE A 167 -10.78 15.42 1.97
N ILE A 168 -10.73 15.78 3.26
CA ILE A 168 -11.91 15.76 4.15
C ILE A 168 -12.99 16.71 3.66
N GLN A 169 -12.64 17.92 3.22
CA GLN A 169 -13.60 18.87 2.67
C GLN A 169 -14.28 18.31 1.42
N GLY A 170 -13.54 17.59 0.57
CA GLY A 170 -14.11 16.88 -0.57
C GLY A 170 -15.12 15.81 -0.15
N ILE A 171 -14.84 15.03 0.92
CA ILE A 171 -15.81 14.08 1.48
C ILE A 171 -17.05 14.80 1.98
N VAL A 172 -16.90 15.86 2.77
CA VAL A 172 -18.04 16.64 3.31
C VAL A 172 -18.92 17.18 2.20
N GLN A 173 -18.34 17.72 1.12
CA GLN A 173 -19.12 18.20 -0.03
C GLN A 173 -19.93 17.06 -0.68
N ARG A 174 -19.34 15.87 -0.85
CA ARG A 174 -20.03 14.72 -1.41
C ARG A 174 -21.15 14.22 -0.49
N VAL A 175 -20.91 14.18 0.82
CA VAL A 175 -21.91 13.82 1.84
C VAL A 175 -23.11 14.78 1.76
N ASN A 176 -22.86 16.09 1.74
CA ASN A 176 -23.90 17.10 1.66
C ASN A 176 -24.70 17.03 0.33
N ALA A 177 -24.02 16.71 -0.79
CA ALA A 177 -24.67 16.50 -2.07
C ALA A 177 -25.64 15.31 -2.07
N CYS A 178 -25.38 14.29 -1.26
CA CYS A 178 -26.27 13.15 -1.09
C CYS A 178 -27.55 13.48 -0.31
N LYS A 179 -27.61 14.61 0.42
CA LYS A 179 -28.74 15.04 1.26
C LYS A 179 -29.24 13.90 2.19
N PRO A 180 -28.38 13.36 3.05
CA PRO A 180 -28.78 12.30 3.97
C PRO A 180 -29.63 12.86 5.10
N ASP A 181 -30.55 12.05 5.65
CA ASP A 181 -31.31 12.37 6.87
C ASP A 181 -30.44 12.19 8.12
N LEU A 182 -29.48 11.27 8.05
CA LEU A 182 -28.53 10.98 9.13
C LEU A 182 -27.17 10.63 8.58
N VAL A 183 -26.12 11.19 9.20
CA VAL A 183 -24.73 10.79 8.94
C VAL A 183 -24.19 10.03 10.15
N VAL A 184 -23.68 8.84 9.91
CA VAL A 184 -23.08 8.00 10.95
C VAL A 184 -21.61 7.79 10.63
N ILE A 185 -20.74 8.01 11.60
CA ILE A 185 -19.32 7.76 11.48
C ILE A 185 -18.99 6.51 12.30
N THR A 186 -18.38 5.52 11.66
CA THR A 186 -18.01 4.24 12.28
C THR A 186 -16.53 3.94 12.00
N GLY A 187 -15.96 3.06 12.83
CA GLY A 187 -14.56 2.68 12.71
C GLY A 187 -13.60 3.73 13.26
N ASP A 188 -12.38 3.77 12.72
CA ASP A 188 -11.33 4.66 13.21
C ASP A 188 -11.39 6.03 12.51
N LEU A 189 -11.82 7.04 13.25
CA LEU A 189 -11.88 8.42 12.77
C LEU A 189 -10.51 9.09 12.81
N HIS A 190 -9.66 8.72 13.79
CA HIS A 190 -8.44 9.44 14.06
C HIS A 190 -7.27 8.52 14.41
N LYS A 191 -6.11 8.73 13.80
CA LYS A 191 -4.92 7.99 14.13
C LYS A 191 -4.40 8.39 15.51
N GLN A 192 -4.42 7.47 16.47
CA GLN A 192 -3.85 7.67 17.80
C GLN A 192 -2.41 8.20 17.67
N GLY A 193 -2.14 9.39 18.24
CA GLY A 193 -0.81 10.01 18.27
C GLY A 193 -0.64 11.29 17.44
N SER A 194 -1.65 11.75 16.72
CA SER A 194 -1.59 13.07 16.10
C SER A 194 -1.95 14.14 17.14
N ARG A 195 -1.18 15.25 17.19
CA ARG A 195 -1.33 16.34 18.17
C ARG A 195 -2.65 17.13 18.07
N TYR A 196 -3.51 16.81 17.14
CA TYR A 196 -4.81 17.45 16.99
C TYR A 196 -5.80 17.14 18.12
N THR A 197 -5.55 16.12 18.96
CA THR A 197 -6.40 15.77 20.11
C THR A 197 -6.24 16.68 21.33
N ARG A 198 -5.39 17.70 21.31
CA ARG A 198 -5.16 18.60 22.47
C ARG A 198 -5.89 19.94 22.42
N ARG A 199 -6.78 20.18 21.46
CA ARG A 199 -7.58 21.42 21.39
C ARG A 199 -9.03 21.13 21.05
N ILE A 200 -9.72 20.45 21.93
CA ILE A 200 -11.17 20.52 22.12
C ILE A 200 -11.40 20.80 23.61
#